data_73882caf1cecc1b51a0265907cfe58e7
#
_entry.id   73882caf1cecc1b51a0265907cfe58e7
#
_cell.length_a   1.000
_cell.length_b   1.000
_cell.length_c   1.000
_cell.angle_alpha   90.00
_cell.angle_beta   90.00
_cell.angle_gamma   90.00
#
_symmetry.space_group_name_H-M   'P 1'
#
loop_
_entity.id
_entity.type
_entity.pdbx_description
1 polymer ?
#
loop_
_entity_poly.entity_id
_entity_poly.type
_entity_poly.pdbx_seq_one_letter_code
_entity_poly.pdbx_strand_id
1 'polypeptide(L)'
;LPDALCGVGSVLVLHRIVRRWAGDVAAHLSALALAVTPVAALMFRYNNPDALLTFLCVLAAGALWKAVETGRTRWLVGSAALVGLAFETKMAQAFLVLPAFILVYLVAGPPKLGKRLLQLVAALVTLVVASGWWVAIVALWPASSRPYIGSTSNNSIISLITGYNGLGRLFGNSAGNGGPGGGGPGGGGGQSTGFGGSPGWLRTFNQALGGQISWLIPLAVAGLLAGLWLTRRAPRTDKARAGWLLFGGWAAVCAVTFSLSKGTFHPYYAVQLAPPVAALAGTGGLALWKLGRTHRYLRWALPVTVIATAAWAATLLGRTPSFVSWLPPLIALGAAVSAAGFWAAGRLRHKGLLAVAAAVATATLLAGPTAYALTTIAHPSTGSIVLAGPSSVSGGGMGGGGFGGGDGTATDAALVSYLEAHQGNAKYLVAAFGSMSSDSIIIASGQPVITIGGFNGGDPAPTLAQFKALVAKGEVKYVLVSGNGNGGGPGGGGGPGGTTSEISSWVTSNGTAVSYGGSGTGTLYLVPGSS
;
A
#
# COMPACT_ATOMS: atom_id res chain seq x y z
N LEU A 1 -17.45 -1.82 -2.59
CA LEU A 1 -17.66 -2.71 -3.74
C LEU A 1 -16.62 -2.51 -4.86
N PRO A 2 -16.27 -1.28 -5.31
CA PRO A 2 -15.28 -1.08 -6.38
C PRO A 2 -13.94 -1.75 -6.09
N ASP A 3 -13.40 -1.61 -4.88
CA ASP A 3 -12.11 -2.20 -4.49
C ASP A 3 -12.14 -3.74 -4.52
N ALA A 4 -13.26 -4.35 -4.10
CA ALA A 4 -13.44 -5.80 -4.19
C ALA A 4 -13.44 -6.29 -5.65
N LEU A 5 -14.06 -5.53 -6.56
CA LEU A 5 -14.03 -5.83 -7.99
C LEU A 5 -12.62 -5.69 -8.58
N CYS A 6 -11.84 -4.71 -8.11
CA CYS A 6 -10.42 -4.59 -8.46
C CYS A 6 -9.63 -5.84 -8.00
N GLY A 7 -9.93 -6.37 -6.82
CA GLY A 7 -9.32 -7.60 -6.31
C GLY A 7 -9.63 -8.82 -7.18
N VAL A 8 -10.92 -9.06 -7.45
CA VAL A 8 -11.37 -10.16 -8.33
C VAL A 8 -10.75 -10.01 -9.72
N GLY A 9 -10.77 -8.80 -10.28
CA GLY A 9 -10.15 -8.50 -11.57
C GLY A 9 -8.65 -8.78 -11.57
N SER A 10 -7.93 -8.41 -10.51
CA SER A 10 -6.49 -8.67 -10.36
C SER A 10 -6.18 -10.16 -10.37
N VAL A 11 -6.94 -10.96 -9.63
CA VAL A 11 -6.78 -12.43 -9.58
C VAL A 11 -7.03 -13.05 -10.95
N LEU A 12 -8.12 -12.65 -11.64
CA LEU A 12 -8.46 -13.16 -12.96
C LEU A 12 -7.43 -12.79 -14.03
N VAL A 13 -6.95 -11.55 -14.02
CA VAL A 13 -5.95 -11.09 -15.01
C VAL A 13 -4.60 -11.74 -14.75
N LEU A 14 -4.17 -11.84 -13.47
CA LEU A 14 -2.94 -12.55 -13.11
C LEU A 14 -2.98 -14.01 -13.57
N HIS A 15 -4.08 -14.72 -13.29
CA HIS A 15 -4.32 -16.08 -13.78
C HIS A 15 -4.11 -16.17 -15.30
N ARG A 16 -4.76 -15.28 -16.06
CA ARG A 16 -4.67 -15.26 -17.52
C ARG A 16 -3.24 -15.01 -18.03
N ILE A 17 -2.49 -14.13 -17.37
CA ILE A 17 -1.10 -13.86 -17.73
C ILE A 17 -0.24 -15.10 -17.46
N VAL A 18 -0.28 -15.65 -16.25
CA VAL A 18 0.53 -16.79 -15.84
C VAL A 18 0.22 -18.02 -16.68
N ARG A 19 -1.05 -18.29 -16.97
CA ARG A 19 -1.48 -19.39 -17.83
C ARG A 19 -0.77 -19.42 -19.19
N ARG A 20 -0.48 -18.25 -19.76
CA ARG A 20 0.10 -18.11 -21.10
C ARG A 20 1.57 -18.51 -21.20
N TRP A 21 2.30 -18.51 -20.10
CA TRP A 21 3.71 -18.83 -20.11
C TRP A 21 4.12 -20.01 -19.19
N ALA A 22 3.31 -20.32 -18.18
CA ALA A 22 3.60 -21.35 -17.20
C ALA A 22 2.53 -22.45 -17.12
N GLY A 23 1.39 -22.28 -17.83
CA GLY A 23 0.31 -23.26 -17.90
C GLY A 23 -0.71 -23.16 -16.77
N ASP A 24 -1.74 -24.03 -16.82
CA ASP A 24 -2.93 -23.94 -15.97
C ASP A 24 -2.65 -24.13 -14.48
N VAL A 25 -1.84 -25.12 -14.11
CA VAL A 25 -1.52 -25.40 -12.70
C VAL A 25 -0.85 -24.20 -12.06
N ALA A 26 0.16 -23.64 -12.72
CA ALA A 26 0.86 -22.44 -12.25
C ALA A 26 -0.10 -21.24 -12.11
N ALA A 27 -1.00 -21.09 -13.07
CA ALA A 27 -1.99 -19.99 -13.08
C ALA A 27 -2.95 -20.09 -11.89
N HIS A 28 -3.48 -21.28 -11.60
CA HIS A 28 -4.36 -21.49 -10.43
C HIS A 28 -3.63 -21.27 -9.11
N LEU A 29 -2.39 -21.79 -8.98
CA LEU A 29 -1.58 -21.58 -7.78
C LEU A 29 -1.26 -20.10 -7.56
N SER A 30 -0.94 -19.35 -8.64
CA SER A 30 -0.70 -17.90 -8.57
C SER A 30 -1.97 -17.12 -8.20
N ALA A 31 -3.11 -17.46 -8.78
CA ALA A 31 -4.40 -16.85 -8.47
C ALA A 31 -4.78 -17.07 -7.00
N LEU A 32 -4.65 -18.30 -6.52
CA LEU A 32 -4.92 -18.67 -5.14
C LEU A 32 -3.96 -17.95 -4.17
N ALA A 33 -2.66 -17.91 -4.48
CA ALA A 33 -1.66 -17.21 -3.68
C ALA A 33 -1.98 -15.71 -3.56
N LEU A 34 -2.41 -15.04 -4.66
CA LEU A 34 -2.82 -13.64 -4.60
C LEU A 34 -4.08 -13.45 -3.76
N ALA A 35 -5.08 -14.32 -3.94
CA ALA A 35 -6.36 -14.23 -3.24
C ALA A 35 -6.23 -14.36 -1.72
N VAL A 36 -5.26 -15.17 -1.23
CA VAL A 36 -5.04 -15.38 0.21
C VAL A 36 -3.87 -14.57 0.77
N THR A 37 -3.25 -13.69 -0.03
CA THR A 37 -2.20 -12.80 0.47
C THR A 37 -2.82 -11.76 1.42
N PRO A 38 -2.40 -11.68 2.70
CA PRO A 38 -3.10 -10.88 3.71
C PRO A 38 -3.26 -9.42 3.36
N VAL A 39 -2.21 -8.75 2.88
CA VAL A 39 -2.30 -7.34 2.46
C VAL A 39 -3.20 -7.15 1.24
N ALA A 40 -3.32 -8.13 0.36
CA ALA A 40 -4.25 -8.07 -0.77
C ALA A 40 -5.70 -8.20 -0.29
N ALA A 41 -5.98 -9.18 0.60
CA ALA A 41 -7.29 -9.34 1.23
C ALA A 41 -7.72 -8.08 1.99
N LEU A 42 -6.79 -7.38 2.65
CA LEU A 42 -7.03 -6.12 3.32
C LEU A 42 -7.36 -5.00 2.32
N MET A 43 -6.47 -4.72 1.37
CA MET A 43 -6.59 -3.56 0.49
C MET A 43 -7.75 -3.65 -0.49
N PHE A 44 -8.11 -4.85 -0.94
CA PHE A 44 -9.25 -5.02 -1.84
C PHE A 44 -10.63 -4.97 -1.15
N ARG A 45 -10.67 -4.73 0.15
CA ARG A 45 -11.92 -4.47 0.89
C ARG A 45 -11.91 -3.15 1.68
N TYR A 46 -10.76 -2.50 1.76
CA TYR A 46 -10.57 -1.25 2.45
C TYR A 46 -10.66 -0.09 1.45
N ASN A 47 -11.41 0.97 1.78
CA ASN A 47 -11.57 2.13 0.89
C ASN A 47 -10.25 2.91 0.79
N ASN A 48 -9.42 2.53 -0.19
CA ASN A 48 -8.08 3.06 -0.37
C ASN A 48 -7.66 2.96 -1.84
N PRO A 49 -6.99 3.97 -2.42
CA PRO A 49 -6.59 3.98 -3.83
C PRO A 49 -5.63 2.84 -4.23
N ASP A 50 -4.99 2.15 -3.28
CA ASP A 50 -4.07 1.05 -3.57
C ASP A 50 -4.73 -0.15 -4.27
N ALA A 51 -6.03 -0.36 -4.06
CA ALA A 51 -6.79 -1.40 -4.75
C ALA A 51 -6.84 -1.13 -6.27
N LEU A 52 -7.28 0.06 -6.66
CA LEU A 52 -7.36 0.47 -8.06
C LEU A 52 -5.97 0.58 -8.69
N LEU A 53 -5.00 1.17 -7.98
CA LEU A 53 -3.60 1.23 -8.39
C LEU A 53 -3.06 -0.16 -8.75
N THR A 54 -3.22 -1.14 -7.86
CA THR A 54 -2.71 -2.51 -8.06
C THR A 54 -3.40 -3.18 -9.23
N PHE A 55 -4.72 -3.03 -9.35
CA PHE A 55 -5.49 -3.58 -10.47
C PHE A 55 -5.04 -3.00 -11.82
N LEU A 56 -4.88 -1.68 -11.92
CA LEU A 56 -4.39 -1.02 -13.14
C LEU A 56 -2.98 -1.48 -13.51
N CYS A 57 -2.09 -1.68 -12.53
CA CYS A 57 -0.75 -2.24 -12.78
C CYS A 57 -0.81 -3.69 -13.27
N VAL A 58 -1.72 -4.53 -12.75
CA VAL A 58 -1.93 -5.90 -13.23
C VAL A 58 -2.52 -5.91 -14.63
N LEU A 59 -3.47 -5.03 -14.94
CA LEU A 59 -4.00 -4.84 -16.30
C LEU A 59 -2.91 -4.39 -17.27
N ALA A 60 -2.06 -3.44 -16.84
CA ALA A 60 -0.92 -2.96 -17.61
C ALA A 60 0.08 -4.08 -17.92
N ALA A 61 0.36 -4.95 -16.94
CA ALA A 61 1.16 -6.16 -17.14
C ALA A 61 0.51 -7.11 -18.16
N GLY A 62 -0.81 -7.24 -18.14
CA GLY A 62 -1.57 -8.02 -19.12
C GLY A 62 -1.47 -7.45 -20.55
N ALA A 63 -1.56 -6.13 -20.69
CA ALA A 63 -1.37 -5.44 -21.97
C ALA A 63 0.08 -5.56 -22.46
N LEU A 64 1.06 -5.37 -21.57
CA LEU A 64 2.48 -5.61 -21.88
C LEU A 64 2.71 -7.04 -22.34
N TRP A 65 2.11 -8.02 -21.66
CA TRP A 65 2.22 -9.43 -22.05
C TRP A 65 1.74 -9.64 -23.50
N LYS A 66 0.60 -9.02 -23.87
CA LYS A 66 0.12 -9.03 -25.25
C LYS A 66 1.09 -8.34 -26.22
N ALA A 67 1.76 -7.28 -25.80
CA ALA A 67 2.80 -6.63 -26.62
C ALA A 67 4.00 -7.56 -26.83
N VAL A 68 4.44 -8.29 -25.80
CA VAL A 68 5.52 -9.29 -25.89
C VAL A 68 5.13 -10.47 -26.78
N GLU A 69 3.87 -10.91 -26.75
CA GLU A 69 3.40 -11.99 -27.64
C GLU A 69 3.29 -11.57 -29.11
N THR A 70 2.84 -10.35 -29.37
CA THR A 70 2.39 -9.95 -30.71
C THR A 70 3.29 -8.93 -31.41
N GLY A 71 4.15 -8.23 -30.66
CA GLY A 71 4.96 -7.12 -31.14
C GLY A 71 4.16 -5.88 -31.59
N ARG A 72 2.84 -5.83 -31.30
CA ARG A 72 1.95 -4.75 -31.75
C ARG A 72 2.02 -3.55 -30.82
N THR A 73 2.28 -2.36 -31.36
CA THR A 73 2.41 -1.09 -30.64
C THR A 73 1.21 -0.77 -29.78
N ARG A 74 -0.01 -1.03 -30.24
CA ARG A 74 -1.25 -0.73 -29.50
C ARG A 74 -1.30 -1.32 -28.09
N TRP A 75 -0.72 -2.52 -27.91
CA TRP A 75 -0.71 -3.16 -26.60
C TRP A 75 0.31 -2.53 -25.66
N LEU A 76 1.46 -2.10 -26.18
CA LEU A 76 2.45 -1.40 -25.39
C LEU A 76 1.97 0.00 -24.98
N VAL A 77 1.35 0.72 -25.92
CA VAL A 77 0.68 2.01 -25.67
C VAL A 77 -0.45 1.83 -24.65
N GLY A 78 -1.30 0.80 -24.79
CA GLY A 78 -2.34 0.48 -23.82
C GLY A 78 -1.79 0.17 -22.43
N SER A 79 -0.65 -0.53 -22.34
CA SER A 79 0.05 -0.75 -21.05
C SER A 79 0.50 0.58 -20.43
N ALA A 80 1.09 1.47 -21.23
CA ALA A 80 1.53 2.78 -20.77
C ALA A 80 0.38 3.68 -20.32
N ALA A 81 -0.74 3.68 -21.05
CA ALA A 81 -1.96 4.40 -20.67
C ALA A 81 -2.50 3.91 -19.31
N LEU A 82 -2.55 2.59 -19.08
CA LEU A 82 -2.99 2.02 -17.82
C LEU A 82 -2.06 2.38 -16.65
N VAL A 83 -0.73 2.45 -16.87
CA VAL A 83 0.20 2.95 -15.85
C VAL A 83 0.01 4.45 -15.61
N GLY A 84 -0.28 5.24 -16.65
CA GLY A 84 -0.62 6.65 -16.50
C GLY A 84 -1.90 6.87 -15.69
N LEU A 85 -2.95 6.07 -15.92
CA LEU A 85 -4.16 6.08 -15.10
C LEU A 85 -3.89 5.62 -13.66
N ALA A 86 -2.99 4.65 -13.47
CA ALA A 86 -2.55 4.22 -12.15
C ALA A 86 -1.80 5.35 -11.41
N PHE A 87 -1.08 6.22 -12.12
CA PHE A 87 -0.47 7.42 -11.55
C PHE A 87 -1.54 8.38 -10.99
N GLU A 88 -2.65 8.56 -11.68
CA GLU A 88 -3.76 9.40 -11.18
C GLU A 88 -4.37 8.84 -9.88
N THR A 89 -4.24 7.55 -9.61
CA THR A 89 -4.70 6.96 -8.33
C THR A 89 -3.71 7.18 -7.18
N LYS A 90 -2.40 7.06 -7.43
CA LYS A 90 -1.39 7.16 -6.36
C LYS A 90 -0.01 7.60 -6.84
N MET A 91 0.03 8.52 -7.80
CA MET A 91 1.22 9.21 -8.29
C MET A 91 2.43 8.27 -8.55
N ALA A 92 3.62 8.62 -8.05
CA ALA A 92 4.88 7.95 -8.36
C ALA A 92 4.93 6.45 -8.01
N GLN A 93 4.07 5.96 -7.10
CA GLN A 93 4.02 4.53 -6.77
C GLN A 93 3.61 3.66 -7.98
N ALA A 94 2.81 4.19 -8.91
CA ALA A 94 2.46 3.51 -10.15
C ALA A 94 3.67 3.20 -11.04
N PHE A 95 4.73 4.02 -10.96
CA PHE A 95 5.91 3.88 -11.82
C PHE A 95 6.87 2.78 -11.37
N LEU A 96 6.63 2.13 -10.23
CA LEU A 96 7.46 1.01 -9.76
C LEU A 96 7.47 -0.19 -10.72
N VAL A 97 6.45 -0.34 -11.57
CA VAL A 97 6.38 -1.40 -12.58
C VAL A 97 7.21 -1.10 -13.83
N LEU A 98 7.48 0.19 -14.13
CA LEU A 98 8.09 0.61 -15.39
C LEU A 98 9.47 0.02 -15.67
N PRO A 99 10.42 -0.04 -14.71
CA PRO A 99 11.74 -0.63 -14.97
C PRO A 99 11.63 -2.06 -15.47
N ALA A 100 10.77 -2.88 -14.84
CA ALA A 100 10.53 -4.25 -15.25
C ALA A 100 9.85 -4.33 -16.63
N PHE A 101 8.84 -3.49 -16.88
CA PHE A 101 8.09 -3.48 -18.14
C PHE A 101 8.97 -3.09 -19.33
N ILE A 102 9.79 -2.05 -19.16
CA ILE A 102 10.75 -1.60 -20.18
C ILE A 102 11.78 -2.71 -20.45
N LEU A 103 12.38 -3.27 -19.40
CA LEU A 103 13.37 -4.36 -19.52
C LEU A 103 12.80 -5.55 -20.28
N VAL A 104 11.61 -6.01 -19.90
CA VAL A 104 10.98 -7.18 -20.54
C VAL A 104 10.69 -6.91 -22.00
N TYR A 105 10.15 -5.73 -22.36
CA TYR A 105 9.88 -5.42 -23.76
C TYR A 105 11.17 -5.23 -24.58
N LEU A 106 12.19 -4.62 -24.02
CA LEU A 106 13.50 -4.49 -24.66
C LEU A 106 14.16 -5.85 -24.91
N VAL A 107 14.06 -6.79 -23.96
CA VAL A 107 14.66 -8.12 -24.11
C VAL A 107 13.79 -9.04 -24.96
N ALA A 108 12.51 -9.22 -24.59
CA ALA A 108 11.64 -10.25 -25.15
C ALA A 108 10.73 -9.78 -26.30
N GLY A 109 10.63 -8.48 -26.55
CA GLY A 109 9.79 -7.95 -27.62
C GLY A 109 10.16 -8.53 -29.00
N PRO A 110 9.17 -9.01 -29.81
CA PRO A 110 9.45 -9.67 -31.10
C PRO A 110 10.12 -8.78 -32.15
N PRO A 111 9.81 -7.47 -32.28
CA PRO A 111 10.38 -6.63 -33.32
C PRO A 111 11.89 -6.42 -33.21
N LYS A 112 12.54 -5.93 -34.28
CA LYS A 112 13.94 -5.49 -34.26
C LYS A 112 14.13 -4.35 -33.26
N LEU A 113 15.35 -4.17 -32.73
CA LEU A 113 15.66 -3.22 -31.64
C LEU A 113 15.18 -1.79 -31.95
N GLY A 114 15.48 -1.25 -33.15
CA GLY A 114 15.06 0.12 -33.53
C GLY A 114 13.53 0.29 -33.45
N LYS A 115 12.75 -0.71 -33.91
CA LYS A 115 11.30 -0.66 -33.80
C LYS A 115 10.83 -0.77 -32.34
N ARG A 116 11.49 -1.56 -31.50
CA ARG A 116 11.16 -1.63 -30.06
C ARG A 116 11.40 -0.30 -29.37
N LEU A 117 12.53 0.38 -29.68
CA LEU A 117 12.83 1.70 -29.15
C LEU A 117 11.78 2.74 -29.57
N LEU A 118 11.41 2.76 -30.87
CA LEU A 118 10.36 3.67 -31.35
C LEU A 118 9.01 3.39 -30.65
N GLN A 119 8.66 2.11 -30.45
CA GLN A 119 7.45 1.72 -29.73
C GLN A 119 7.49 2.15 -28.25
N LEU A 120 8.66 2.09 -27.61
CA LEU A 120 8.85 2.58 -26.22
C LEU A 120 8.74 4.11 -26.16
N VAL A 121 9.21 4.84 -27.18
CA VAL A 121 8.99 6.30 -27.26
C VAL A 121 7.49 6.60 -27.38
N ALA A 122 6.75 5.89 -28.23
CA ALA A 122 5.29 6.05 -28.31
C ALA A 122 4.59 5.72 -27.00
N ALA A 123 5.05 4.69 -26.29
CA ALA A 123 4.55 4.33 -24.95
C ALA A 123 4.87 5.42 -23.91
N LEU A 124 6.07 6.01 -23.96
CA LEU A 124 6.46 7.12 -23.07
C LEU A 124 5.59 8.35 -23.30
N VAL A 125 5.35 8.74 -24.55
CA VAL A 125 4.44 9.86 -24.87
C VAL A 125 3.05 9.58 -24.31
N THR A 126 2.54 8.36 -24.52
CA THR A 126 1.23 7.96 -23.98
C THR A 126 1.21 8.01 -22.44
N LEU A 127 2.27 7.52 -21.78
CA LEU A 127 2.40 7.58 -20.32
C LEU A 127 2.34 9.03 -19.82
N VAL A 128 3.13 9.93 -20.45
CA VAL A 128 3.17 11.36 -20.07
C VAL A 128 1.80 12.01 -20.25
N VAL A 129 1.10 11.74 -21.36
CA VAL A 129 -0.24 12.27 -21.59
C VAL A 129 -1.23 11.71 -20.57
N ALA A 130 -1.23 10.39 -20.35
CA ALA A 130 -2.18 9.72 -19.46
C ALA A 130 -1.96 10.04 -17.97
N SER A 131 -0.73 10.38 -17.54
CA SER A 131 -0.40 10.79 -16.17
C SER A 131 -0.35 12.31 -15.98
N GLY A 132 -0.26 13.08 -17.06
CA GLY A 132 -0.02 14.52 -16.98
C GLY A 132 -1.24 15.41 -17.21
N TRP A 133 -2.33 14.88 -17.77
CA TRP A 133 -3.50 15.70 -18.14
C TRP A 133 -4.14 16.38 -16.92
N TRP A 134 -4.36 15.64 -15.82
CA TRP A 134 -4.92 16.19 -14.59
C TRP A 134 -3.92 17.14 -13.90
N VAL A 135 -2.66 16.75 -13.85
CA VAL A 135 -1.58 17.60 -13.33
C VAL A 135 -1.55 18.94 -14.07
N ALA A 136 -1.68 18.92 -15.40
CA ALA A 136 -1.72 20.14 -16.22
C ALA A 136 -2.94 21.02 -15.89
N ILE A 137 -4.14 20.43 -15.79
CA ILE A 137 -5.36 21.16 -15.37
C ILE A 137 -5.15 21.84 -14.03
N VAL A 138 -4.68 21.12 -13.02
CA VAL A 138 -4.49 21.66 -11.67
C VAL A 138 -3.37 22.71 -11.63
N ALA A 139 -2.27 22.50 -12.35
CA ALA A 139 -1.15 23.45 -12.40
C ALA A 139 -1.52 24.77 -13.08
N LEU A 140 -2.35 24.71 -14.15
CA LEU A 140 -2.81 25.88 -14.88
C LEU A 140 -3.99 26.59 -14.21
N TRP A 141 -4.65 25.98 -13.23
CA TRP A 141 -5.74 26.61 -12.51
C TRP A 141 -5.23 27.77 -11.65
N PRO A 142 -5.83 28.97 -11.68
CA PRO A 142 -5.39 30.11 -10.89
C PRO A 142 -5.30 29.79 -9.39
N ALA A 143 -4.18 30.10 -8.76
CA ALA A 143 -3.95 29.79 -7.34
C ALA A 143 -4.97 30.46 -6.40
N SER A 144 -5.55 31.59 -6.83
CA SER A 144 -6.56 32.36 -6.08
C SER A 144 -7.92 31.67 -6.00
N SER A 145 -8.24 30.76 -6.93
CA SER A 145 -9.56 30.13 -7.05
C SER A 145 -9.55 28.59 -6.96
N ARG A 146 -8.36 27.96 -6.94
CA ARG A 146 -8.28 26.51 -6.76
C ARG A 146 -8.29 26.14 -5.27
N PRO A 147 -8.86 24.98 -4.90
CA PRO A 147 -8.72 24.41 -3.56
C PRO A 147 -7.25 24.23 -3.18
N TYR A 148 -6.96 24.33 -1.88
CA TYR A 148 -5.60 24.12 -1.39
C TYR A 148 -5.16 22.66 -1.62
N ILE A 149 -3.96 22.49 -2.17
CA ILE A 149 -3.35 21.18 -2.40
C ILE A 149 -2.66 20.75 -1.12
N GLY A 150 -3.29 19.85 -0.37
CA GLY A 150 -2.81 19.33 0.90
C GLY A 150 -1.41 18.69 0.81
N SER A 151 -0.70 18.68 1.93
CA SER A 151 0.68 18.20 2.04
C SER A 151 1.69 18.99 1.19
N THR A 152 1.39 20.27 0.90
CA THR A 152 2.30 21.22 0.27
C THR A 152 2.37 22.52 1.08
N SER A 153 3.49 23.25 1.01
CA SER A 153 3.62 24.56 1.64
C SER A 153 3.30 25.71 0.68
N ASN A 154 3.26 25.44 -0.63
CA ASN A 154 3.15 26.45 -1.69
C ASN A 154 1.94 26.26 -2.61
N ASN A 155 0.96 25.44 -2.21
CA ASN A 155 -0.23 25.14 -3.00
C ASN A 155 0.07 24.67 -4.44
N SER A 156 1.13 23.84 -4.64
CA SER A 156 1.58 23.38 -5.95
C SER A 156 1.44 21.87 -6.11
N ILE A 157 0.74 21.43 -7.16
CA ILE A 157 0.65 20.01 -7.53
C ILE A 157 2.02 19.41 -7.88
N ILE A 158 2.90 20.20 -8.48
CA ILE A 158 4.25 19.76 -8.82
C ILE A 158 5.05 19.50 -7.55
N SER A 159 4.94 20.38 -6.54
CA SER A 159 5.58 20.16 -5.24
C SER A 159 5.05 18.92 -4.53
N LEU A 160 3.76 18.61 -4.65
CA LEU A 160 3.17 17.37 -4.13
C LEU A 160 3.78 16.13 -4.80
N ILE A 161 3.87 16.12 -6.14
CA ILE A 161 4.36 14.99 -6.93
C ILE A 161 5.84 14.75 -6.70
N THR A 162 6.66 15.81 -6.70
CA THR A 162 8.12 15.70 -6.53
C THR A 162 8.54 15.56 -5.08
N GLY A 163 7.81 16.17 -4.15
CA GLY A 163 8.04 16.15 -2.71
C GLY A 163 7.37 14.99 -2.01
N TYR A 164 6.24 15.27 -1.34
CA TYR A 164 5.57 14.35 -0.42
C TYR A 164 5.18 13.01 -1.06
N ASN A 165 4.61 13.00 -2.28
CA ASN A 165 4.18 11.78 -2.98
C ASN A 165 5.23 11.20 -3.96
N GLY A 166 6.44 11.73 -3.98
CA GLY A 166 7.49 11.32 -4.90
C GLY A 166 8.82 11.04 -4.20
N LEU A 167 9.84 11.83 -4.56
CA LEU A 167 11.21 11.65 -4.08
C LEU A 167 11.35 11.81 -2.57
N GLY A 168 10.50 12.61 -1.92
CA GLY A 168 10.49 12.77 -0.46
C GLY A 168 10.21 11.46 0.27
N ARG A 169 9.37 10.57 -0.29
CA ARG A 169 9.13 9.23 0.29
C ARG A 169 10.34 8.30 0.13
N LEU A 170 11.12 8.46 -0.95
CA LEU A 170 12.30 7.63 -1.21
C LEU A 170 13.50 8.08 -0.37
N PHE A 171 13.79 9.36 -0.36
CA PHE A 171 15.02 9.90 0.22
C PHE A 171 14.86 10.47 1.63
N GLY A 172 13.64 10.67 2.11
CA GLY A 172 13.38 11.22 3.45
C GLY A 172 13.58 12.75 3.54
N ASN A 173 13.92 13.40 2.43
CA ASN A 173 14.02 14.86 2.37
C ASN A 173 12.67 15.45 1.99
N SER A 174 11.80 15.64 2.97
CA SER A 174 10.65 16.54 2.83
C SER A 174 11.16 17.98 3.04
N ALA A 175 11.95 18.50 2.10
CA ALA A 175 12.25 19.92 2.06
C ALA A 175 10.91 20.63 1.84
N GLY A 176 10.33 21.15 2.89
CA GLY A 176 9.26 22.13 2.78
C GLY A 176 7.91 21.78 3.35
N ASN A 177 7.72 20.75 4.16
CA ASN A 177 6.51 20.69 4.99
C ASN A 177 6.66 19.83 6.24
N GLY A 178 6.24 20.37 7.38
CA GLY A 178 6.12 19.69 8.65
C GLY A 178 5.14 18.53 8.63
N GLY A 179 5.43 17.51 7.78
CA GLY A 179 4.88 16.19 8.01
C GLY A 179 5.55 15.60 9.25
N PRO A 180 4.93 14.62 9.96
CA PRO A 180 5.51 13.97 11.12
C PRO A 180 6.84 13.31 10.74
N GLY A 181 7.98 14.00 10.97
CA GLY A 181 9.34 13.58 10.64
C GLY A 181 10.30 14.68 10.19
N GLY A 182 9.88 15.96 10.12
CA GLY A 182 10.76 17.08 9.90
C GLY A 182 11.55 17.42 11.17
N GLY A 183 12.72 16.78 11.37
CA GLY A 183 13.70 17.19 12.37
C GLY A 183 14.25 18.54 11.98
N GLY A 184 13.94 19.63 12.71
CA GLY A 184 14.65 20.89 12.63
C GLY A 184 16.12 20.72 13.02
N PRO A 185 17.03 21.62 12.59
CA PRO A 185 18.43 21.60 12.98
C PRO A 185 18.53 21.86 14.50
N GLY A 186 18.66 20.80 15.30
CA GLY A 186 18.80 20.87 16.76
C GLY A 186 18.22 19.69 17.53
N GLY A 187 17.45 18.81 16.91
CA GLY A 187 16.90 17.63 17.57
C GLY A 187 17.75 16.39 17.27
N GLY A 188 18.34 15.79 18.32
CA GLY A 188 19.15 14.60 18.23
C GLY A 188 18.43 13.46 17.50
N GLY A 189 19.07 12.92 16.52
CA GLY A 189 18.93 11.77 15.66
C GLY A 189 17.89 10.68 15.89
N GLY A 190 16.63 10.99 16.09
CA GLY A 190 15.53 10.05 15.92
C GLY A 190 15.05 10.08 14.49
N GLN A 191 15.56 9.20 13.61
CA GLN A 191 14.93 8.92 12.33
C GLN A 191 13.49 8.53 12.60
N SER A 192 12.52 9.33 12.14
CA SER A 192 11.12 8.93 12.17
C SER A 192 10.98 7.73 11.24
N THR A 193 11.11 6.55 11.86
CA THR A 193 10.84 5.30 11.17
C THR A 193 9.37 5.31 10.82
N GLY A 194 9.05 5.53 9.53
CA GLY A 194 7.67 5.46 9.09
C GLY A 194 7.03 4.15 9.58
N PHE A 195 5.71 4.10 9.61
CA PHE A 195 4.89 2.98 10.15
C PHE A 195 5.31 1.58 9.69
N GLY A 196 6.16 1.47 8.67
CA GLY A 196 6.74 0.22 8.17
C GLY A 196 8.05 -0.21 8.85
N GLY A 197 8.51 0.48 9.91
CA GLY A 197 9.80 0.22 10.56
C GLY A 197 11.00 0.83 9.84
N SER A 198 12.19 0.64 10.40
CA SER A 198 13.44 1.23 9.88
C SER A 198 13.79 0.75 8.47
N PRO A 199 14.30 1.63 7.58
CA PRO A 199 14.81 1.24 6.28
C PRO A 199 15.95 0.21 6.41
N GLY A 200 15.95 -0.78 5.52
CA GLY A 200 16.97 -1.83 5.49
C GLY A 200 16.55 -3.00 4.63
N TRP A 201 17.50 -3.80 4.14
CA TRP A 201 17.26 -4.92 3.22
C TRP A 201 16.26 -5.95 3.74
N LEU A 202 16.13 -6.11 5.07
CA LEU A 202 15.21 -7.04 5.71
C LEU A 202 13.87 -6.42 6.11
N ARG A 203 13.60 -5.18 5.72
CA ARG A 203 12.36 -4.48 6.10
C ARG A 203 11.09 -5.23 5.70
N THR A 204 11.08 -5.89 4.54
CA THR A 204 9.94 -6.72 4.10
C THR A 204 9.68 -7.94 4.99
N PHE A 205 10.63 -8.30 5.85
CA PHE A 205 10.55 -9.42 6.80
C PHE A 205 10.37 -8.96 8.26
N ASN A 206 10.32 -7.65 8.52
CA ASN A 206 10.20 -7.11 9.87
C ASN A 206 8.81 -7.37 10.49
N GLN A 207 8.60 -6.84 11.70
CA GLN A 207 7.35 -7.01 12.44
C GLN A 207 6.14 -6.40 11.71
N ALA A 208 6.31 -5.24 11.07
CA ALA A 208 5.23 -4.51 10.40
C ALA A 208 4.82 -5.11 9.04
N LEU A 209 5.81 -5.54 8.23
CA LEU A 209 5.57 -6.00 6.85
C LEU A 209 5.51 -7.52 6.73
N GLY A 210 6.22 -8.25 7.58
CA GLY A 210 6.36 -9.70 7.44
C GLY A 210 5.03 -10.42 7.29
N GLY A 211 4.12 -10.20 8.23
CA GLY A 211 2.77 -10.76 8.21
C GLY A 211 1.87 -10.25 7.06
N GLN A 212 2.23 -9.13 6.42
CA GLN A 212 1.45 -8.55 5.33
C GLN A 212 1.72 -9.25 3.99
N ILE A 213 3.01 -9.60 3.69
CA ILE A 213 3.43 -9.97 2.33
C ILE A 213 4.48 -11.11 2.26
N SER A 214 5.27 -11.35 3.31
CA SER A 214 6.48 -12.15 3.14
C SER A 214 6.30 -13.67 3.18
N TRP A 215 5.10 -14.18 3.41
CA TRP A 215 4.78 -15.60 3.57
C TRP A 215 5.37 -16.52 2.51
N LEU A 216 5.28 -16.12 1.24
CA LEU A 216 5.69 -16.91 0.09
C LEU A 216 6.98 -16.38 -0.57
N ILE A 217 7.62 -15.35 -0.02
CA ILE A 217 8.85 -14.77 -0.60
C ILE A 217 9.97 -15.81 -0.71
N PRO A 218 10.22 -16.70 0.29
CA PRO A 218 11.28 -17.71 0.12
C PRO A 218 11.05 -18.62 -1.10
N LEU A 219 9.82 -19.10 -1.31
CA LEU A 219 9.44 -19.89 -2.48
C LEU A 219 9.53 -19.07 -3.79
N ALA A 220 9.08 -17.82 -3.77
CA ALA A 220 9.11 -16.93 -4.93
C ALA A 220 10.54 -16.64 -5.38
N VAL A 221 11.46 -16.37 -4.46
CA VAL A 221 12.89 -16.12 -4.75
C VAL A 221 13.56 -17.38 -5.28
N ALA A 222 13.43 -18.52 -4.60
CA ALA A 222 14.01 -19.79 -5.05
C ALA A 222 13.44 -20.20 -6.42
N GLY A 223 12.14 -20.02 -6.64
CA GLY A 223 11.46 -20.25 -7.91
C GLY A 223 11.98 -19.35 -9.03
N LEU A 224 12.17 -18.06 -8.77
CA LEU A 224 12.73 -17.09 -9.71
C LEU A 224 14.15 -17.52 -10.14
N LEU A 225 15.01 -17.84 -9.18
CA LEU A 225 16.38 -18.30 -9.47
C LEU A 225 16.38 -19.58 -10.31
N ALA A 226 15.54 -20.56 -9.97
CA ALA A 226 15.37 -21.79 -10.74
C ALA A 226 14.85 -21.51 -12.15
N GLY A 227 13.84 -20.65 -12.30
CA GLY A 227 13.26 -20.29 -13.58
C GLY A 227 14.22 -19.55 -14.50
N LEU A 228 14.97 -18.58 -13.97
CA LEU A 228 16.02 -17.87 -14.71
C LEU A 228 17.14 -18.83 -15.13
N TRP A 229 17.56 -19.74 -14.25
CA TRP A 229 18.57 -20.75 -14.59
C TRP A 229 18.09 -21.68 -15.70
N LEU A 230 16.87 -22.20 -15.61
CA LEU A 230 16.30 -23.10 -16.63
C LEU A 230 16.16 -22.42 -18.00
N THR A 231 15.93 -21.11 -18.01
CA THR A 231 15.71 -20.33 -19.25
C THR A 231 16.94 -19.55 -19.70
N ARG A 232 18.10 -19.67 -19.03
CA ARG A 232 19.31 -18.87 -19.31
C ARG A 232 19.83 -18.99 -20.74
N ARG A 233 19.64 -20.15 -21.38
CA ARG A 233 20.04 -20.43 -22.77
C ARG A 233 18.89 -20.34 -23.75
N ALA A 234 17.67 -20.01 -23.28
CA ALA A 234 16.51 -19.86 -24.16
C ALA A 234 16.66 -18.65 -25.08
N PRO A 235 16.03 -18.66 -26.25
CA PRO A 235 15.97 -17.49 -27.13
C PRO A 235 15.45 -16.26 -26.38
N ARG A 236 15.84 -15.05 -26.82
CA ARG A 236 15.41 -13.81 -26.18
C ARG A 236 13.89 -13.65 -26.10
N THR A 237 13.15 -14.20 -27.07
CA THR A 237 11.68 -14.15 -27.17
C THR A 237 10.98 -15.30 -26.47
N ASP A 238 11.70 -16.12 -25.69
CA ASP A 238 11.12 -17.20 -24.92
C ASP A 238 10.12 -16.66 -23.87
N LYS A 239 8.90 -17.21 -23.90
CA LYS A 239 7.81 -16.74 -23.03
C LYS A 239 8.07 -17.02 -21.55
N ALA A 240 8.64 -18.18 -21.21
CA ALA A 240 8.93 -18.50 -19.82
C ALA A 240 9.98 -17.54 -19.27
N ARG A 241 11.05 -17.26 -20.04
CA ARG A 241 12.05 -16.26 -19.66
C ARG A 241 11.44 -14.87 -19.49
N ALA A 242 10.57 -14.45 -20.42
CA ALA A 242 9.86 -13.17 -20.31
C ALA A 242 8.99 -13.08 -19.05
N GLY A 243 8.29 -14.15 -18.67
CA GLY A 243 7.50 -14.21 -17.45
C GLY A 243 8.35 -14.06 -16.18
N TRP A 244 9.49 -14.77 -16.11
CA TRP A 244 10.42 -14.63 -14.99
C TRP A 244 11.02 -13.23 -14.88
N LEU A 245 11.36 -12.60 -16.01
CA LEU A 245 11.87 -11.23 -16.02
C LEU A 245 10.79 -10.22 -15.63
N LEU A 246 9.55 -10.40 -16.08
CA LEU A 246 8.44 -9.51 -15.76
C LEU A 246 8.16 -9.49 -14.25
N PHE A 247 7.82 -10.64 -13.70
CA PHE A 247 7.42 -10.72 -12.30
C PHE A 247 8.61 -10.64 -11.35
N GLY A 248 9.77 -11.16 -11.74
CA GLY A 248 11.02 -11.02 -10.98
C GLY A 248 11.50 -9.58 -10.93
N GLY A 249 11.48 -8.87 -12.06
CA GLY A 249 11.83 -7.46 -12.14
C GLY A 249 10.87 -6.57 -11.34
N TRP A 250 9.56 -6.80 -11.47
CA TRP A 250 8.55 -6.07 -10.68
C TRP A 250 8.74 -6.31 -9.17
N ALA A 251 8.88 -7.58 -8.76
CA ALA A 251 9.13 -7.92 -7.35
C ALA A 251 10.41 -7.26 -6.83
N ALA A 252 11.50 -7.29 -7.60
CA ALA A 252 12.78 -6.72 -7.21
C ALA A 252 12.70 -5.19 -7.04
N VAL A 253 12.10 -4.47 -8.00
CA VAL A 253 11.94 -3.00 -7.90
C VAL A 253 11.10 -2.64 -6.67
N CYS A 254 9.96 -3.29 -6.46
CA CYS A 254 9.13 -3.03 -5.28
C CYS A 254 9.88 -3.39 -3.97
N ALA A 255 10.54 -4.55 -3.91
CA ALA A 255 11.26 -4.98 -2.71
C ALA A 255 12.40 -4.02 -2.35
N VAL A 256 13.21 -3.60 -3.34
CA VAL A 256 14.30 -2.63 -3.13
C VAL A 256 13.75 -1.28 -2.69
N THR A 257 12.73 -0.76 -3.40
CA THR A 257 12.11 0.52 -3.06
C THR A 257 11.52 0.51 -1.65
N PHE A 258 10.73 -0.49 -1.31
CA PHE A 258 10.09 -0.60 0.00
C PHE A 258 11.07 -0.85 1.13
N SER A 259 12.16 -1.56 0.86
CA SER A 259 13.21 -1.81 1.85
C SER A 259 14.05 -0.57 2.15
N LEU A 260 14.36 0.24 1.14
CA LEU A 260 15.33 1.34 1.27
C LEU A 260 14.68 2.72 1.39
N SER A 261 13.36 2.86 1.21
CA SER A 261 12.66 4.14 1.40
C SER A 261 12.84 4.69 2.80
N LYS A 262 13.31 5.94 2.91
CA LYS A 262 13.60 6.64 4.18
C LYS A 262 12.46 7.55 4.64
N GLY A 263 11.55 7.94 3.75
CA GLY A 263 10.39 8.79 4.08
C GLY A 263 9.21 7.98 4.63
N THR A 264 8.04 8.62 4.68
CA THR A 264 6.80 7.99 5.19
C THR A 264 6.45 6.75 4.39
N PHE A 265 6.44 5.59 5.06
CA PHE A 265 6.14 4.31 4.45
C PHE A 265 5.05 3.59 5.25
N HIS A 266 3.94 3.28 4.59
CA HIS A 266 2.84 2.51 5.19
C HIS A 266 2.94 1.02 4.82
N PRO A 267 2.71 0.10 5.78
CA PRO A 267 2.81 -1.34 5.53
C PRO A 267 1.94 -1.85 4.39
N TYR A 268 0.77 -1.25 4.18
CA TYR A 268 -0.16 -1.66 3.13
C TYR A 268 0.33 -1.34 1.69
N TYR A 269 1.38 -0.50 1.50
CA TYR A 269 2.01 -0.34 0.19
C TYR A 269 2.54 -1.67 -0.38
N ALA A 270 2.81 -2.64 0.51
CA ALA A 270 3.23 -3.98 0.13
C ALA A 270 2.21 -4.72 -0.77
N VAL A 271 0.97 -4.23 -0.92
CA VAL A 271 -0.01 -4.79 -1.87
C VAL A 271 0.52 -4.77 -3.31
N GLN A 272 1.32 -3.79 -3.68
CA GLN A 272 1.98 -3.74 -5.00
C GLN A 272 2.98 -4.89 -5.23
N LEU A 273 3.49 -5.49 -4.17
CA LEU A 273 4.37 -6.66 -4.23
C LEU A 273 3.58 -7.98 -4.32
N ALA A 274 2.29 -7.97 -3.98
CA ALA A 274 1.47 -9.19 -3.94
C ALA A 274 1.31 -9.89 -5.31
N PRO A 275 0.97 -9.21 -6.42
CA PRO A 275 0.84 -9.88 -7.72
C PRO A 275 2.13 -10.56 -8.19
N PRO A 276 3.31 -9.90 -8.18
CA PRO A 276 4.54 -10.57 -8.63
C PRO A 276 4.99 -11.68 -7.68
N VAL A 277 4.87 -11.56 -6.36
CA VAL A 277 5.18 -12.64 -5.42
C VAL A 277 4.26 -13.84 -5.65
N ALA A 278 2.97 -13.61 -5.84
CA ALA A 278 2.00 -14.68 -6.12
C ALA A 278 2.31 -15.41 -7.44
N ALA A 279 2.66 -14.66 -8.52
CA ALA A 279 3.07 -15.23 -9.78
C ALA A 279 4.34 -16.10 -9.64
N LEU A 280 5.36 -15.57 -8.97
CA LEU A 280 6.63 -16.26 -8.76
C LEU A 280 6.49 -17.49 -7.85
N ALA A 281 5.69 -17.41 -6.79
CA ALA A 281 5.44 -18.54 -5.90
C ALA A 281 4.64 -19.65 -6.60
N GLY A 282 3.55 -19.28 -7.31
CA GLY A 282 2.72 -20.25 -8.03
C GLY A 282 3.43 -20.98 -9.16
N THR A 283 4.43 -20.33 -9.79
CA THR A 283 5.26 -20.94 -10.84
C THR A 283 6.53 -21.59 -10.28
N GLY A 284 7.00 -21.12 -9.11
CA GLY A 284 8.30 -21.46 -8.52
C GLY A 284 8.43 -22.92 -8.15
N GLY A 285 7.39 -23.51 -7.56
CA GLY A 285 7.37 -24.93 -7.21
C GLY A 285 7.58 -25.83 -8.44
N LEU A 286 6.93 -25.49 -9.56
CA LEU A 286 7.07 -26.22 -10.82
C LEU A 286 8.48 -26.07 -11.43
N ALA A 287 9.06 -24.87 -11.35
CA ALA A 287 10.42 -24.61 -11.81
C ALA A 287 11.46 -25.38 -10.97
N LEU A 288 11.31 -25.37 -9.64
CA LEU A 288 12.20 -26.13 -8.73
C LEU A 288 12.09 -27.64 -8.95
N TRP A 289 10.88 -28.15 -9.15
CA TRP A 289 10.68 -29.56 -9.52
C TRP A 289 11.38 -29.92 -10.82
N LYS A 290 11.19 -29.11 -11.88
CA LYS A 290 11.84 -29.29 -13.17
C LYS A 290 13.36 -29.24 -13.04
N LEU A 291 13.89 -28.29 -12.27
CA LEU A 291 15.33 -28.14 -12.01
C LEU A 291 15.91 -29.38 -11.35
N GLY A 292 15.24 -29.92 -10.33
CA GLY A 292 15.64 -31.14 -9.63
C GLY A 292 15.63 -32.40 -10.52
N ARG A 293 14.76 -32.43 -11.55
CA ARG A 293 14.71 -33.51 -12.53
C ARG A 293 15.80 -33.42 -13.58
N THR A 294 16.22 -32.21 -13.93
CA THR A 294 17.32 -32.01 -14.92
C THR A 294 18.71 -32.08 -14.31
N HIS A 295 18.84 -31.76 -13.01
CA HIS A 295 20.10 -31.73 -12.29
C HIS A 295 20.02 -32.55 -10.99
N ARG A 296 20.60 -33.76 -10.96
CA ARG A 296 20.46 -34.68 -9.82
C ARG A 296 20.89 -34.11 -8.47
N TYR A 297 21.83 -33.17 -8.46
CA TYR A 297 22.34 -32.53 -7.25
C TYR A 297 21.32 -31.50 -6.70
N LEU A 298 20.39 -30.99 -7.53
CA LEU A 298 19.39 -30.03 -7.18
C LEU A 298 18.00 -30.65 -6.90
N ARG A 299 17.94 -31.99 -6.82
CA ARG A 299 16.67 -32.69 -6.49
C ARG A 299 16.08 -32.30 -5.14
N TRP A 300 16.90 -31.77 -4.24
CA TRP A 300 16.51 -31.30 -2.92
C TRP A 300 16.01 -29.85 -2.91
N ALA A 301 16.18 -29.11 -4.01
CA ALA A 301 15.83 -27.71 -4.06
C ALA A 301 14.36 -27.44 -3.70
N LEU A 302 13.42 -28.20 -4.25
CA LEU A 302 12.00 -28.04 -3.91
C LEU A 302 11.69 -28.45 -2.46
N PRO A 303 12.06 -29.66 -1.97
CA PRO A 303 11.87 -30.03 -0.56
C PRO A 303 12.43 -29.01 0.44
N VAL A 304 13.68 -28.58 0.24
CA VAL A 304 14.34 -27.59 1.12
C VAL A 304 13.61 -26.25 1.07
N THR A 305 13.18 -25.78 -0.11
CA THR A 305 12.44 -24.53 -0.24
C THR A 305 11.07 -24.60 0.45
N VAL A 306 10.37 -25.73 0.35
CA VAL A 306 9.09 -25.93 1.06
C VAL A 306 9.30 -25.86 2.57
N ILE A 307 10.31 -26.56 3.10
CA ILE A 307 10.64 -26.52 4.53
C ILE A 307 11.02 -25.10 4.97
N ALA A 308 11.87 -24.41 4.22
CA ALA A 308 12.29 -23.05 4.54
C ALA A 308 11.11 -22.06 4.53
N THR A 309 10.19 -22.18 3.54
CA THR A 309 9.00 -21.33 3.46
C THR A 309 8.04 -21.63 4.61
N ALA A 310 7.85 -22.90 4.97
CA ALA A 310 7.03 -23.32 6.08
C ALA A 310 7.61 -22.87 7.44
N ALA A 311 8.93 -22.98 7.64
CA ALA A 311 9.62 -22.47 8.82
C ALA A 311 9.45 -20.96 8.95
N TRP A 312 9.52 -20.22 7.84
CA TRP A 312 9.23 -18.78 7.83
C TRP A 312 7.76 -18.51 8.21
N ALA A 313 6.80 -19.25 7.67
CA ALA A 313 5.39 -19.11 8.02
C ALA A 313 5.15 -19.40 9.52
N ALA A 314 5.79 -20.42 10.09
CA ALA A 314 5.73 -20.72 11.52
C ALA A 314 6.33 -19.57 12.35
N THR A 315 7.45 -18.96 11.90
CA THR A 315 8.05 -17.78 12.55
C THR A 315 7.09 -16.59 12.54
N LEU A 316 6.38 -16.35 11.44
CA LEU A 316 5.39 -15.26 11.36
C LEU A 316 4.21 -15.50 12.31
N LEU A 317 3.68 -16.72 12.38
CA LEU A 317 2.63 -17.09 13.33
C LEU A 317 3.09 -16.99 14.77
N GLY A 318 4.35 -17.31 15.05
CA GLY A 318 4.97 -17.16 16.38
C GLY A 318 5.03 -15.71 16.89
N ARG A 319 4.86 -14.72 16.02
CA ARG A 319 4.74 -13.29 16.41
C ARG A 319 3.38 -12.97 17.04
N THR A 320 2.39 -13.83 16.86
CA THR A 320 1.04 -13.72 17.42
C THR A 320 0.66 -15.05 18.08
N PRO A 321 1.30 -15.42 19.22
CA PRO A 321 1.25 -16.77 19.78
C PRO A 321 -0.14 -17.19 20.25
N SER A 322 -1.02 -16.25 20.58
CA SER A 322 -2.42 -16.51 20.94
C SER A 322 -3.32 -16.76 19.73
N PHE A 323 -2.86 -16.43 18.52
CA PHE A 323 -3.61 -16.60 17.29
C PHE A 323 -3.27 -17.95 16.65
N VAL A 324 -4.24 -18.84 16.55
CA VAL A 324 -4.15 -20.17 15.92
C VAL A 324 -2.89 -20.96 16.32
N SER A 325 -2.60 -21.05 17.62
CA SER A 325 -1.40 -21.68 18.21
C SER A 325 -1.18 -23.15 17.76
N TRP A 326 -2.24 -23.83 17.31
CA TRP A 326 -2.19 -25.17 16.76
C TRP A 326 -1.65 -25.25 15.31
N LEU A 327 -1.63 -24.13 14.57
CA LEU A 327 -1.29 -24.12 13.15
C LEU A 327 0.23 -24.27 12.87
N PRO A 328 1.17 -23.66 13.59
CA PRO A 328 2.60 -23.84 13.34
C PRO A 328 3.06 -25.31 13.35
N PRO A 329 2.69 -26.17 14.34
CA PRO A 329 3.07 -27.59 14.31
C PRO A 329 2.44 -28.34 13.12
N LEU A 330 1.23 -28.01 12.69
CA LEU A 330 0.63 -28.60 11.49
C LEU A 330 1.35 -28.18 10.20
N ILE A 331 1.80 -26.92 10.11
CA ILE A 331 2.63 -26.44 9.01
C ILE A 331 3.97 -27.20 8.98
N ALA A 332 4.61 -27.41 10.12
CA ALA A 332 5.85 -28.16 10.20
C ALA A 332 5.66 -29.64 9.76
N LEU A 333 4.59 -30.28 10.23
CA LEU A 333 4.24 -31.65 9.82
C LEU A 333 3.94 -31.72 8.31
N GLY A 334 3.10 -30.84 7.79
CA GLY A 334 2.74 -30.78 6.38
C GLY A 334 3.98 -30.53 5.48
N ALA A 335 4.92 -29.68 5.92
CA ALA A 335 6.19 -29.45 5.23
C ALA A 335 7.04 -30.72 5.20
N ALA A 336 7.16 -31.44 6.31
CA ALA A 336 7.91 -32.69 6.38
C ALA A 336 7.29 -33.78 5.46
N VAL A 337 5.95 -33.94 5.54
CA VAL A 337 5.20 -34.91 4.71
C VAL A 337 5.34 -34.58 3.22
N SER A 338 5.17 -33.31 2.84
CA SER A 338 5.30 -32.91 1.43
C SER A 338 6.74 -33.03 0.92
N ALA A 339 7.74 -32.71 1.74
CA ALA A 339 9.15 -32.85 1.38
C ALA A 339 9.52 -34.33 1.16
N ALA A 340 9.10 -35.22 2.08
CA ALA A 340 9.25 -36.67 1.93
C ALA A 340 8.51 -37.18 0.69
N GLY A 341 7.28 -36.70 0.46
CA GLY A 341 6.48 -37.03 -0.72
C GLY A 341 7.15 -36.62 -2.04
N PHE A 342 7.72 -35.41 -2.14
CA PHE A 342 8.47 -34.99 -3.31
C PHE A 342 9.73 -35.85 -3.55
N TRP A 343 10.45 -36.18 -2.47
CA TRP A 343 11.61 -37.07 -2.57
C TRP A 343 11.20 -38.45 -3.07
N ALA A 344 10.18 -39.06 -2.48
CA ALA A 344 9.68 -40.38 -2.87
C ALA A 344 9.10 -40.36 -4.29
N ALA A 345 8.31 -39.35 -4.67
CA ALA A 345 7.77 -39.21 -6.03
C ALA A 345 8.87 -39.10 -7.08
N GLY A 346 9.97 -38.37 -6.76
CA GLY A 346 11.13 -38.27 -7.64
C GLY A 346 11.88 -39.61 -7.82
N ARG A 347 12.00 -40.38 -6.73
CA ARG A 347 12.70 -41.69 -6.75
C ARG A 347 11.86 -42.77 -7.43
N LEU A 348 10.57 -42.84 -7.08
CA LEU A 348 9.63 -43.86 -7.59
C LEU A 348 9.02 -43.50 -8.94
N ARG A 349 9.21 -42.27 -9.42
CA ARG A 349 8.62 -41.71 -10.64
C ARG A 349 7.06 -41.81 -10.64
N HIS A 350 6.43 -41.75 -9.46
CA HIS A 350 5.00 -41.96 -9.28
C HIS A 350 4.24 -40.63 -9.34
N LYS A 351 3.44 -40.43 -10.41
CA LYS A 351 2.72 -39.17 -10.65
C LYS A 351 1.64 -38.87 -9.59
N GLY A 352 0.94 -39.88 -9.09
CA GLY A 352 -0.08 -39.70 -8.03
C GLY A 352 0.54 -39.21 -6.73
N LEU A 353 1.71 -39.76 -6.33
CA LEU A 353 2.43 -39.31 -5.15
C LEU A 353 2.92 -37.87 -5.30
N LEU A 354 3.38 -37.49 -6.50
CA LEU A 354 3.73 -36.10 -6.79
C LEU A 354 2.53 -35.17 -6.63
N ALA A 355 1.36 -35.54 -7.14
CA ALA A 355 0.15 -34.73 -7.02
C ALA A 355 -0.28 -34.55 -5.55
N VAL A 356 -0.24 -35.63 -4.75
CA VAL A 356 -0.53 -35.59 -3.30
C VAL A 356 0.48 -34.69 -2.58
N ALA A 357 1.79 -34.89 -2.83
CA ALA A 357 2.83 -34.05 -2.21
C ALA A 357 2.67 -32.57 -2.57
N ALA A 358 2.31 -32.26 -3.82
CA ALA A 358 2.05 -30.90 -4.26
C ALA A 358 0.80 -30.29 -3.60
N ALA A 359 -0.28 -31.08 -3.46
CA ALA A 359 -1.51 -30.63 -2.77
C ALA A 359 -1.22 -30.34 -1.29
N VAL A 360 -0.51 -31.26 -0.59
CA VAL A 360 -0.12 -31.06 0.81
C VAL A 360 0.78 -29.83 0.95
N ALA A 361 1.79 -29.67 0.09
CA ALA A 361 2.66 -28.50 0.11
C ALA A 361 1.87 -27.19 -0.10
N THR A 362 0.94 -27.18 -1.06
CA THR A 362 0.10 -26.00 -1.34
C THR A 362 -0.76 -25.66 -0.12
N ALA A 363 -1.46 -26.63 0.46
CA ALA A 363 -2.26 -26.42 1.67
C ALA A 363 -1.40 -25.92 2.83
N THR A 364 -0.23 -26.53 3.06
CA THR A 364 0.72 -26.14 4.12
C THR A 364 1.22 -24.71 3.96
N LEU A 365 1.68 -24.33 2.77
CA LEU A 365 2.28 -23.01 2.53
C LEU A 365 1.25 -21.89 2.49
N LEU A 366 0.00 -22.19 2.14
CA LEU A 366 -1.08 -21.22 2.12
C LEU A 366 -1.86 -21.17 3.44
N ALA A 367 -1.68 -22.09 4.38
CA ALA A 367 -2.44 -22.13 5.63
C ALA A 367 -2.27 -20.86 6.49
N GLY A 368 -1.02 -20.41 6.68
CA GLY A 368 -0.72 -19.20 7.45
C GLY A 368 -1.31 -17.92 6.84
N PRO A 369 -0.99 -17.58 5.57
CA PRO A 369 -1.57 -16.40 4.92
C PRO A 369 -3.10 -16.48 4.80
N THR A 370 -3.69 -17.67 4.62
CA THR A 370 -5.15 -17.85 4.62
C THR A 370 -5.74 -17.53 5.99
N ALA A 371 -5.14 -18.00 7.09
CA ALA A 371 -5.61 -17.69 8.43
C ALA A 371 -5.60 -16.17 8.69
N TYR A 372 -4.53 -15.46 8.28
CA TYR A 372 -4.44 -14.00 8.37
C TYR A 372 -5.47 -13.29 7.47
N ALA A 373 -5.67 -13.77 6.25
CA ALA A 373 -6.65 -13.19 5.34
C ALA A 373 -8.09 -13.38 5.86
N LEU A 374 -8.43 -14.57 6.36
CA LEU A 374 -9.77 -14.86 6.90
C LEU A 374 -10.08 -14.00 8.14
N THR A 375 -9.14 -13.85 9.08
CA THR A 375 -9.38 -12.98 10.23
C THR A 375 -9.49 -11.51 9.83
N THR A 376 -8.70 -11.07 8.82
CA THR A 376 -8.83 -9.73 8.24
C THR A 376 -10.21 -9.51 7.62
N ILE A 377 -10.76 -10.52 6.95
CA ILE A 377 -12.09 -10.44 6.33
C ILE A 377 -13.20 -10.47 7.38
N ALA A 378 -13.01 -11.22 8.46
CA ALA A 378 -14.02 -11.38 9.50
C ALA A 378 -14.20 -10.13 10.39
N HIS A 379 -13.21 -9.25 10.46
CA HIS A 379 -13.25 -8.07 11.32
C HIS A 379 -13.14 -6.78 10.51
N PRO A 380 -13.87 -5.71 10.88
CA PRO A 380 -13.73 -4.40 10.26
C PRO A 380 -12.33 -3.83 10.57
N SER A 381 -11.74 -3.17 9.57
CA SER A 381 -10.50 -2.43 9.73
C SER A 381 -10.81 -0.94 9.80
N THR A 382 -10.37 -0.28 10.87
CA THR A 382 -10.59 1.15 11.12
C THR A 382 -9.26 1.88 11.26
N GLY A 383 -9.28 3.20 11.01
CA GLY A 383 -8.11 4.07 11.12
C GLY A 383 -7.31 4.17 9.82
N SER A 384 -6.29 5.01 9.83
CA SER A 384 -5.46 5.33 8.65
C SER A 384 -4.27 4.38 8.44
N ILE A 385 -3.91 3.60 9.44
CA ILE A 385 -2.78 2.65 9.42
C ILE A 385 -3.31 1.25 9.69
N VAL A 386 -3.81 0.64 8.63
CA VAL A 386 -4.42 -0.69 8.73
C VAL A 386 -3.40 -1.79 8.46
N LEU A 387 -3.51 -2.88 9.20
CA LEU A 387 -2.70 -4.10 9.07
C LEU A 387 -3.62 -5.31 8.91
N ALA A 388 -3.24 -6.22 8.03
CA ALA A 388 -3.90 -7.51 7.92
C ALA A 388 -3.45 -8.46 9.04
N GLY A 389 -4.36 -9.32 9.47
CA GLY A 389 -4.10 -10.31 10.49
C GLY A 389 -4.93 -10.09 11.76
N PRO A 390 -4.61 -10.78 12.86
CA PRO A 390 -5.34 -10.63 14.12
C PRO A 390 -5.11 -9.24 14.75
N SER A 391 -6.05 -8.77 15.57
CA SER A 391 -6.02 -7.47 16.26
C SER A 391 -4.75 -7.24 17.07
N SER A 392 -4.13 -8.29 17.59
CA SER A 392 -2.84 -8.23 18.28
C SER A 392 -1.69 -7.69 17.42
N VAL A 393 -1.80 -7.74 16.09
CA VAL A 393 -0.83 -7.12 15.16
C VAL A 393 -0.95 -5.61 15.16
N SER A 394 -2.18 -5.09 15.30
CA SER A 394 -2.45 -3.65 15.34
C SER A 394 -2.11 -3.01 16.70
N GLY A 395 -2.20 -3.78 17.79
CA GLY A 395 -2.02 -3.27 19.16
C GLY A 395 -0.61 -3.47 19.77
N GLY A 396 0.21 -4.32 19.19
CA GLY A 396 1.47 -4.75 19.78
C GLY A 396 2.71 -4.27 19.03
N GLY A 397 3.32 -3.16 19.45
CA GLY A 397 4.73 -2.95 19.15
C GLY A 397 5.13 -1.84 18.20
N MET A 398 4.28 -0.89 17.89
CA MET A 398 4.75 0.40 17.38
C MET A 398 4.96 1.33 18.56
N GLY A 399 6.23 1.48 18.96
CA GLY A 399 6.66 2.17 20.17
C GLY A 399 5.94 3.49 20.41
N GLY A 400 5.28 3.58 21.54
CA GLY A 400 5.10 4.76 22.38
C GLY A 400 4.46 6.02 21.78
N GLY A 401 3.69 5.93 20.72
CA GLY A 401 2.96 7.08 20.20
C GLY A 401 1.62 6.64 19.64
N GLY A 402 0.57 6.82 20.37
CA GLY A 402 -0.85 6.52 20.19
C GLY A 402 -1.49 6.57 18.82
N PHE A 403 -0.99 5.81 17.87
CA PHE A 403 -1.66 5.51 16.58
C PHE A 403 -2.23 4.09 16.54
N GLY A 404 -2.22 3.42 17.70
CA GLY A 404 -3.03 2.20 17.87
C GLY A 404 -4.48 2.59 17.61
N GLY A 405 -5.21 1.77 16.84
CA GLY A 405 -6.64 1.88 16.72
C GLY A 405 -7.29 1.87 18.11
N GLY A 406 -7.28 2.99 18.76
CA GLY A 406 -8.37 3.34 19.63
C GLY A 406 -9.59 3.27 18.73
N ASP A 407 -10.63 2.59 19.15
CA ASP A 407 -11.99 2.73 18.66
C ASP A 407 -12.11 4.15 18.18
N GLY A 408 -12.27 4.32 16.81
CA GLY A 408 -12.35 5.64 16.23
C GLY A 408 -13.27 6.34 17.18
N THR A 409 -12.75 7.36 17.89
CA THR A 409 -13.40 7.89 19.10
C THR A 409 -14.82 8.11 18.68
N ALA A 410 -15.72 7.28 19.22
CA ALA A 410 -17.13 7.38 18.89
C ALA A 410 -17.41 8.85 19.05
N THR A 411 -17.77 9.51 17.96
CA THR A 411 -17.93 10.97 17.95
C THR A 411 -18.81 11.24 19.13
N ASP A 412 -18.39 12.09 20.04
CA ASP A 412 -19.19 12.39 21.23
C ASP A 412 -20.56 12.81 20.74
N ALA A 413 -21.55 11.92 20.88
CA ALA A 413 -22.90 12.16 20.39
C ALA A 413 -23.49 13.44 21.02
N ALA A 414 -23.06 13.77 22.25
CA ALA A 414 -23.41 15.00 22.93
C ALA A 414 -22.85 16.24 22.20
N LEU A 415 -21.59 16.13 21.69
CA LEU A 415 -20.99 17.21 20.89
C LEU A 415 -21.78 17.45 19.60
N VAL A 416 -22.06 16.37 18.84
CA VAL A 416 -22.80 16.51 17.57
C VAL A 416 -24.19 17.07 17.80
N SER A 417 -24.94 16.52 18.76
CA SER A 417 -26.29 17.01 19.09
C SER A 417 -26.26 18.47 19.54
N TYR A 418 -25.28 18.87 20.34
CA TYR A 418 -25.11 20.26 20.76
C TYR A 418 -24.82 21.17 19.56
N LEU A 419 -23.90 20.80 18.70
CA LEU A 419 -23.53 21.57 17.51
C LEU A 419 -24.70 21.75 16.56
N GLU A 420 -25.46 20.68 16.27
CA GLU A 420 -26.65 20.72 15.40
C GLU A 420 -27.75 21.62 15.97
N ALA A 421 -27.99 21.54 17.28
CA ALA A 421 -28.99 22.37 17.96
C ALA A 421 -28.61 23.87 18.01
N HIS A 422 -27.33 24.21 17.94
CA HIS A 422 -26.82 25.56 18.15
C HIS A 422 -26.13 26.16 16.91
N GLN A 423 -26.07 25.44 15.77
CA GLN A 423 -25.46 25.92 14.53
C GLN A 423 -26.04 27.22 14.03
N GLY A 424 -27.35 27.36 14.09
CA GLY A 424 -28.08 28.53 13.56
C GLY A 424 -27.88 28.63 12.04
N ASN A 425 -27.51 29.81 11.55
CA ASN A 425 -27.29 30.08 10.12
C ASN A 425 -25.85 29.84 9.66
N ALA A 426 -24.98 29.32 10.52
CA ALA A 426 -23.58 29.05 10.14
C ALA A 426 -23.50 27.96 9.06
N LYS A 427 -22.68 28.21 8.03
CA LYS A 427 -22.48 27.28 6.93
C LYS A 427 -21.79 25.98 7.36
N TYR A 428 -20.87 26.09 8.30
CA TYR A 428 -20.09 24.98 8.81
C TYR A 428 -20.51 24.64 10.23
N LEU A 429 -20.69 23.35 10.51
CA LEU A 429 -21.12 22.89 11.84
C LEU A 429 -20.09 23.25 12.92
N VAL A 430 -18.80 23.03 12.59
CA VAL A 430 -17.67 23.35 13.46
C VAL A 430 -16.39 23.45 12.61
N ALA A 431 -15.36 24.10 13.15
CA ALA A 431 -14.01 23.96 12.66
C ALA A 431 -13.20 23.09 13.63
N ALA A 432 -12.45 22.11 13.11
CA ALA A 432 -11.65 21.18 13.89
C ALA A 432 -10.23 21.04 13.30
N PHE A 433 -9.25 20.69 14.14
CA PHE A 433 -7.86 20.59 13.73
C PHE A 433 -7.53 19.17 13.26
N GLY A 434 -7.09 19.05 12.00
CA GLY A 434 -6.74 17.80 11.35
C GLY A 434 -7.96 16.94 10.96
N SER A 435 -7.77 16.07 9.95
CA SER A 435 -8.86 15.26 9.40
C SER A 435 -9.41 14.27 10.42
N MET A 436 -8.59 13.71 11.27
CA MET A 436 -9.02 12.69 12.24
C MET A 436 -10.07 13.22 13.22
N SER A 437 -10.03 14.52 13.57
CA SER A 437 -11.04 15.16 14.43
C SER A 437 -12.27 15.56 13.63
N SER A 438 -12.12 16.00 12.38
CA SER A 438 -13.22 16.44 11.54
C SER A 438 -13.99 15.29 10.89
N ASP A 439 -13.32 14.21 10.47
CA ASP A 439 -13.94 13.09 9.75
C ASP A 439 -15.04 12.41 10.55
N SER A 440 -14.80 12.17 11.84
CA SER A 440 -15.76 11.54 12.73
C SER A 440 -17.02 12.40 12.90
N ILE A 441 -16.85 13.73 12.98
CA ILE A 441 -17.97 14.68 13.08
C ILE A 441 -18.75 14.73 11.76
N ILE A 442 -18.06 14.78 10.61
CA ILE A 442 -18.68 14.76 9.28
C ILE A 442 -19.52 13.49 9.09
N ILE A 443 -18.96 12.32 9.45
CA ILE A 443 -19.64 11.04 9.29
C ILE A 443 -20.89 10.95 10.19
N ALA A 444 -20.80 11.44 11.42
CA ALA A 444 -21.89 11.36 12.38
C ALA A 444 -23.02 12.35 12.07
N SER A 445 -22.70 13.58 11.62
CA SER A 445 -23.68 14.65 11.39
C SER A 445 -24.14 14.76 9.93
N GLY A 446 -23.35 14.30 8.95
CA GLY A 446 -23.58 14.59 7.54
C GLY A 446 -23.39 16.05 7.16
N GLN A 447 -22.89 16.88 8.07
CA GLN A 447 -22.77 18.33 7.92
C GLN A 447 -21.34 18.75 7.51
N PRO A 448 -21.17 19.89 6.81
CA PRO A 448 -19.85 20.39 6.45
C PRO A 448 -19.07 20.87 7.68
N VAL A 449 -17.81 20.44 7.77
CA VAL A 449 -16.86 20.81 8.83
C VAL A 449 -15.61 21.42 8.18
N ILE A 450 -15.03 22.45 8.80
CA ILE A 450 -13.73 22.98 8.37
C ILE A 450 -12.62 22.16 9.02
N THR A 451 -11.78 21.54 8.20
CA THR A 451 -10.56 20.85 8.66
C THR A 451 -9.39 21.84 8.63
N ILE A 452 -9.00 22.37 9.79
CA ILE A 452 -7.85 23.28 9.91
C ILE A 452 -6.57 22.47 9.86
N GLY A 453 -5.63 22.84 8.98
CA GLY A 453 -4.35 22.19 8.88
C GLY A 453 -4.33 20.90 8.05
N GLY A 454 -5.41 20.57 7.32
CA GLY A 454 -5.47 19.44 6.41
C GLY A 454 -5.43 18.09 7.13
N PHE A 455 -4.80 17.07 6.49
CA PHE A 455 -4.83 15.68 6.96
C PHE A 455 -4.26 15.51 8.37
N ASN A 456 -3.07 16.06 8.63
CA ASN A 456 -2.34 15.87 9.90
C ASN A 456 -2.23 17.16 10.76
N GLY A 457 -2.93 18.22 10.41
CA GLY A 457 -2.86 19.49 11.12
C GLY A 457 -1.68 20.39 10.74
N GLY A 458 -0.86 20.01 9.72
CA GLY A 458 0.35 20.73 9.35
C GLY A 458 0.24 21.65 8.12
N ASP A 459 -0.86 21.56 7.36
CA ASP A 459 -1.06 22.38 6.16
C ASP A 459 -1.40 23.84 6.54
N PRO A 460 -0.84 24.86 5.86
CA PRO A 460 -1.17 26.27 6.12
C PRO A 460 -2.51 26.68 5.48
N ALA A 461 -3.57 25.91 5.74
CA ALA A 461 -4.90 26.12 5.17
C ALA A 461 -6.01 25.72 6.17
N PRO A 462 -6.99 26.62 6.43
CA PRO A 462 -6.98 28.01 6.03
C PRO A 462 -5.87 28.81 6.74
N THR A 463 -5.44 29.95 6.18
CA THR A 463 -4.60 30.90 6.91
C THR A 463 -5.40 31.59 8.01
N LEU A 464 -4.74 32.16 9.02
CA LEU A 464 -5.42 32.93 10.09
C LEU A 464 -6.32 34.04 9.51
N ALA A 465 -5.86 34.74 8.47
CA ALA A 465 -6.63 35.79 7.81
C ALA A 465 -7.89 35.22 7.13
N GLN A 466 -7.77 34.11 6.41
CA GLN A 466 -8.92 33.41 5.80
C GLN A 466 -9.89 32.90 6.86
N PHE A 467 -9.39 32.32 7.95
CA PHE A 467 -10.21 31.85 9.05
C PHE A 467 -11.00 32.99 9.70
N LYS A 468 -10.35 34.12 10.02
CA LYS A 468 -11.01 35.32 10.53
C LYS A 468 -12.09 35.86 9.59
N ALA A 469 -11.84 35.81 8.27
CA ALA A 469 -12.84 36.24 7.29
C ALA A 469 -14.07 35.31 7.27
N LEU A 470 -13.92 34.02 7.48
CA LEU A 470 -15.06 33.07 7.62
C LEU A 470 -15.86 33.34 8.89
N VAL A 471 -15.18 33.60 9.99
CA VAL A 471 -15.81 33.98 11.25
C VAL A 471 -16.59 35.30 11.11
N ALA A 472 -15.97 36.33 10.49
CA ALA A 472 -16.61 37.63 10.27
C ALA A 472 -17.85 37.55 9.36
N LYS A 473 -17.91 36.58 8.45
CA LYS A 473 -19.09 36.30 7.61
C LYS A 473 -20.19 35.50 8.34
N GLY A 474 -19.94 35.05 9.57
CA GLY A 474 -20.87 34.17 10.29
C GLY A 474 -20.91 32.73 9.74
N GLU A 475 -19.94 32.35 8.85
CA GLU A 475 -19.92 31.02 8.29
C GLU A 475 -19.41 29.95 9.28
N VAL A 476 -18.67 30.36 10.33
CA VAL A 476 -18.13 29.51 11.41
C VAL A 476 -18.52 30.10 12.75
N LYS A 477 -19.16 29.30 13.58
CA LYS A 477 -19.60 29.68 14.93
C LYS A 477 -18.80 28.98 16.03
N TYR A 478 -18.46 27.71 15.80
CA TYR A 478 -17.80 26.87 16.78
C TYR A 478 -16.45 26.37 16.29
N VAL A 479 -15.50 26.25 17.21
CA VAL A 479 -14.17 25.66 16.97
C VAL A 479 -13.86 24.65 18.06
N LEU A 480 -13.50 23.43 17.67
CA LEU A 480 -13.05 22.37 18.57
C LEU A 480 -11.52 22.41 18.66
N VAL A 481 -10.99 22.79 19.81
CA VAL A 481 -9.56 22.81 20.11
C VAL A 481 -9.22 21.59 20.95
N SER A 482 -8.32 20.71 20.47
CA SER A 482 -7.87 19.53 21.24
C SER A 482 -7.12 19.92 22.51
N GLY A 483 -7.39 19.24 23.63
CA GLY A 483 -6.94 19.59 25.00
C GLY A 483 -5.42 19.49 25.27
N ASN A 484 -4.62 18.98 24.37
CA ASN A 484 -3.16 19.02 24.44
C ASN A 484 -2.66 20.28 23.73
N GLY A 485 -2.55 21.41 24.35
CA GLY A 485 -2.19 22.77 23.96
C GLY A 485 -1.25 23.04 22.77
N ASN A 486 -0.94 22.04 21.99
CA ASN A 486 -0.32 22.10 20.69
C ASN A 486 -1.30 21.54 19.66
N GLY A 487 -1.91 22.36 18.83
CA GLY A 487 -2.96 22.07 17.85
C GLY A 487 -2.66 20.99 16.81
N GLY A 488 -2.17 19.85 17.25
CA GLY A 488 -1.92 18.67 16.47
C GLY A 488 -2.44 17.48 17.22
N GLY A 489 -3.35 16.71 16.63
CA GLY A 489 -3.62 15.34 17.03
C GLY A 489 -2.32 14.53 17.08
N PRO A 490 -2.31 13.29 17.59
CA PRO A 490 -1.11 12.46 17.71
C PRO A 490 -0.44 12.30 16.33
N GLY A 491 0.60 13.10 16.04
CA GLY A 491 1.30 13.21 14.75
C GLY A 491 1.34 14.59 14.12
N GLY A 492 0.63 15.58 14.65
CA GLY A 492 0.65 16.96 14.19
C GLY A 492 1.85 17.71 14.76
N GLY A 493 2.97 17.74 14.04
CA GLY A 493 4.11 18.62 14.30
C GLY A 493 3.81 20.05 13.89
N GLY A 494 2.86 20.71 14.54
CA GLY A 494 2.78 22.16 14.54
C GLY A 494 3.93 22.67 15.40
N GLY A 495 5.09 22.94 14.81
CA GLY A 495 6.15 23.67 15.50
C GLY A 495 5.64 25.02 15.97
N PRO A 496 6.25 25.65 17.01
CA PRO A 496 5.92 27.01 17.43
C PRO A 496 5.99 27.94 16.22
N GLY A 497 4.86 28.59 15.84
CA GLY A 497 4.75 29.54 14.72
C GLY A 497 4.08 29.02 13.46
N GLY A 498 3.48 27.83 13.43
CA GLY A 498 2.67 27.38 12.29
C GLY A 498 1.26 27.96 12.29
N THR A 499 0.61 28.07 11.11
CA THR A 499 -0.73 28.65 10.90
C THR A 499 -1.79 28.02 11.80
N THR A 500 -1.70 26.72 12.09
CA THR A 500 -2.59 26.02 13.02
C THR A 500 -2.42 26.51 14.44
N SER A 501 -1.19 26.78 14.90
CA SER A 501 -0.93 27.33 16.23
C SER A 501 -1.43 28.76 16.34
N GLU A 502 -1.32 29.55 15.27
CA GLU A 502 -1.84 30.93 15.22
C GLU A 502 -3.38 30.92 15.35
N ILE A 503 -4.07 30.06 14.61
CA ILE A 503 -5.53 29.95 14.69
C ILE A 503 -5.95 29.46 16.09
N SER A 504 -5.28 28.43 16.62
CA SER A 504 -5.56 27.92 17.97
C SER A 504 -5.38 29.00 19.03
N SER A 505 -4.27 29.73 18.98
CA SER A 505 -3.98 30.84 19.91
C SER A 505 -5.02 31.97 19.79
N TRP A 506 -5.40 32.31 18.55
CA TRP A 506 -6.43 33.32 18.32
C TRP A 506 -7.77 32.89 18.89
N VAL A 507 -8.20 31.63 18.67
CA VAL A 507 -9.46 31.07 19.17
C VAL A 507 -9.47 31.04 20.70
N THR A 508 -8.43 30.58 21.36
CA THR A 508 -8.35 30.52 22.82
C THR A 508 -8.31 31.93 23.47
N SER A 509 -7.76 32.92 22.77
CA SER A 509 -7.66 34.29 23.28
C SER A 509 -8.94 35.11 23.05
N ASN A 510 -9.72 34.81 22.03
CA ASN A 510 -10.89 35.62 21.60
C ASN A 510 -12.23 34.86 21.71
N GLY A 511 -12.22 33.55 21.80
CA GLY A 511 -13.41 32.72 21.92
C GLY A 511 -13.83 32.48 23.36
N THR A 512 -15.08 32.12 23.56
CA THR A 512 -15.63 31.72 24.87
C THR A 512 -15.75 30.20 24.91
N ALA A 513 -15.13 29.56 25.89
CA ALA A 513 -15.27 28.11 26.08
C ALA A 513 -16.72 27.73 26.41
N VAL A 514 -17.20 26.68 25.76
CA VAL A 514 -18.59 26.21 25.88
C VAL A 514 -18.61 24.78 26.38
N SER A 515 -19.45 24.51 27.39
CA SER A 515 -19.71 23.15 27.87
C SER A 515 -20.87 22.55 27.08
N TYR A 516 -20.67 21.37 26.49
CA TYR A 516 -21.70 20.62 25.74
C TYR A 516 -22.17 19.35 26.46
N GLY A 517 -21.70 19.12 27.71
CA GLY A 517 -22.11 17.97 28.52
C GLY A 517 -21.46 16.62 28.16
N GLY A 518 -20.47 16.61 27.25
CA GLY A 518 -19.75 15.42 26.81
C GLY A 518 -18.39 15.27 27.49
N SER A 519 -17.80 14.08 27.35
CA SER A 519 -16.47 13.70 27.88
C SER A 519 -15.35 13.77 26.83
N GLY A 520 -15.57 14.46 25.68
CA GLY A 520 -14.62 14.55 24.58
C GLY A 520 -13.29 15.21 24.96
N THR A 521 -12.22 14.83 24.26
CA THR A 521 -10.84 15.24 24.54
C THR A 521 -10.49 16.68 24.12
N GLY A 522 -11.47 17.49 23.71
CA GLY A 522 -11.27 18.87 23.24
C GLY A 522 -12.19 19.87 23.94
N THR A 523 -11.77 21.14 23.94
CA THR A 523 -12.59 22.27 24.39
C THR A 523 -13.27 22.91 23.19
N LEU A 524 -14.62 23.06 23.26
CA LEU A 524 -15.41 23.75 22.26
C LEU A 524 -15.39 25.24 22.56
N TYR A 525 -15.10 26.07 21.56
CA TYR A 525 -15.10 27.51 21.67
C TYR A 525 -16.17 28.12 20.75
N LEU A 526 -16.94 29.04 21.30
CA LEU A 526 -17.78 29.97 20.54
C LEU A 526 -16.91 31.16 20.11
N VAL A 527 -16.80 31.43 18.78
CA VAL A 527 -15.97 32.54 18.29
C VAL A 527 -16.74 33.86 18.19
N PRO A 528 -16.09 35.04 18.38
CA PRO A 528 -16.75 36.34 18.35
C PRO A 528 -17.31 36.67 16.96
N GLY A 529 -18.49 37.31 16.91
CA GLY A 529 -19.16 37.69 15.66
C GLY A 529 -20.21 36.70 15.15
N SER A 530 -20.48 35.64 15.87
CA SER A 530 -21.49 34.62 15.57
C SER A 530 -22.80 34.95 16.34
N SER A 531 -23.44 36.10 16.05
CA SER A 531 -24.78 36.42 16.55
C SER A 531 -25.87 35.77 15.72
#